data_bda7a431ab1cf8b81715669559d985fd
#
_entry.id   bda7a431ab1cf8b81715669559d985fd
#
_cell.length_a   1.000
_cell.length_b   1.000
_cell.length_c   1.000
_cell.angle_alpha   90.00
_cell.angle_beta   90.00
_cell.angle_gamma   90.00
#
_symmetry.space_group_name_H-M   'P 1'
#
loop_
_entity.id
_entity.type
_entity.pdbx_description
1 polymer ?
#
loop_
_entity_poly.entity_id
_entity_poly.type
_entity_poly.pdbx_seq_one_letter_code
_entity_poly.pdbx_strand_id
1 'polypeptide(L)'
;MSTALGTEANILALWAARNSTTHGNGLVSSRQKNEVIVPDSAHFCFDKAANLLKLKLIKVKLNNQFQVDVKKVKNAITSKTLAIVGIASTTDLGVVDPIPELSKIALAHNLHLHIDAAFGGFVLPFINNSNIPPFDFRLPGVSSITIDPHKMGLATIPSGVLLFRNPELLKKIRMAVGYLAGGESPQTLLGTRPGASAIAVWALLKHLGTDGYRKIVKNCMDLTHRFAQEIEKIPGLSLVTKPILNIVGIKSSVVSITDLSTDLRRKGWAVARFPNHIRIVIMPHIRSSHISMIINDLKVIMGSLTKKGVL
;
A
#
# COMPACT_ATOMS: atom_id res chain seq x y z
N MET A 1 -14.38 9.23 3.87
CA MET A 1 -13.96 10.55 3.36
C MET A 1 -13.22 10.38 2.05
N SER A 2 -13.65 11.08 0.99
CA SER A 2 -12.94 11.06 -0.31
C SER A 2 -11.74 12.00 -0.26
N THR A 3 -10.59 11.53 -0.74
CA THR A 3 -9.34 12.28 -0.92
C THR A 3 -8.94 12.26 -2.39
N ALA A 4 -8.01 13.13 -2.80
CA ALA A 4 -7.52 13.10 -4.16
C ALA A 4 -6.71 11.81 -4.44
N LEU A 5 -5.83 11.43 -3.52
CA LEU A 5 -4.90 10.30 -3.68
C LEU A 5 -4.61 9.64 -2.33
N GLY A 6 -4.05 8.41 -2.33
CA GLY A 6 -3.59 7.73 -1.14
C GLY A 6 -2.54 8.53 -0.34
N THR A 7 -1.69 9.28 -1.01
CA THR A 7 -0.74 10.20 -0.35
C THR A 7 -1.47 11.22 0.53
N GLU A 8 -2.53 11.86 0.03
CA GLU A 8 -3.35 12.79 0.82
C GLU A 8 -4.02 12.06 1.98
N ALA A 9 -4.58 10.88 1.74
CA ALA A 9 -5.23 10.06 2.75
C ALA A 9 -4.27 9.70 3.91
N ASN A 10 -3.04 9.27 3.59
CA ASN A 10 -2.02 8.95 4.59
C ASN A 10 -1.56 10.20 5.38
N ILE A 11 -1.41 11.36 4.71
CA ILE A 11 -1.12 12.64 5.38
C ILE A 11 -2.25 13.00 6.37
N LEU A 12 -3.50 12.93 5.93
CA LEU A 12 -4.66 13.26 6.75
C LEU A 12 -4.83 12.31 7.94
N ALA A 13 -4.55 11.01 7.76
CA ALA A 13 -4.56 10.04 8.85
C ALA A 13 -3.54 10.39 9.94
N LEU A 14 -2.30 10.70 9.55
CA LEU A 14 -1.26 11.11 10.50
C LEU A 14 -1.53 12.49 11.09
N TRP A 15 -2.15 13.41 10.35
CA TRP A 15 -2.57 14.71 10.88
C TRP A 15 -3.65 14.55 11.95
N ALA A 16 -4.66 13.68 11.71
CA ALA A 16 -5.68 13.37 12.71
C ALA A 16 -5.06 12.70 13.96
N ALA A 17 -4.14 11.76 13.77
CA ALA A 17 -3.42 11.10 14.85
C ALA A 17 -2.64 12.11 15.71
N ARG A 18 -1.87 13.01 15.06
CA ARG A 18 -1.12 14.08 15.76
C ARG A 18 -2.04 14.97 16.57
N ASN A 19 -3.10 15.46 15.95
CA ASN A 19 -4.03 16.38 16.59
C ASN A 19 -4.85 15.73 17.72
N SER A 20 -4.95 14.39 17.74
CA SER A 20 -5.60 13.66 18.84
C SER A 20 -4.77 13.63 20.12
N THR A 21 -3.47 13.88 20.02
CA THR A 21 -2.56 13.91 21.17
C THR A 21 -2.30 15.33 21.70
N THR A 22 -2.85 16.36 21.04
CA THR A 22 -2.72 17.76 21.48
C THR A 22 -3.89 18.17 22.36
N HIS A 23 -3.61 18.79 23.49
CA HIS A 23 -4.58 19.56 24.27
C HIS A 23 -4.55 21.02 23.78
N GLY A 24 -5.65 21.49 23.19
CA GLY A 24 -5.79 22.89 22.74
C GLY A 24 -5.39 23.14 21.28
N ASN A 25 -5.33 24.41 20.86
CA ASN A 25 -5.28 24.95 19.50
C ASN A 25 -4.11 24.55 18.59
N GLY A 26 -3.62 23.32 18.66
CA GLY A 26 -2.65 22.78 17.68
C GLY A 26 -1.20 23.27 17.83
N LEU A 27 -0.89 24.04 18.86
CA LEU A 27 0.49 24.46 19.14
C LEU A 27 1.29 23.28 19.70
N VAL A 28 2.39 22.95 19.02
CA VAL A 28 3.29 21.85 19.40
C VAL A 28 4.05 22.22 20.68
N SER A 29 3.73 21.55 21.78
CA SER A 29 4.54 21.67 23.01
C SER A 29 5.74 20.70 22.93
N SER A 30 6.82 20.98 23.65
CA SER A 30 8.01 20.13 23.75
C SER A 30 7.73 18.74 24.35
N ARG A 31 6.56 18.54 24.98
CA ARG A 31 6.08 17.26 25.54
C ARG A 31 5.15 16.48 24.59
N GLN A 32 4.88 17.01 23.39
CA GLN A 32 3.93 16.40 22.47
C GLN A 32 4.50 15.12 21.85
N LYS A 33 3.66 14.08 21.75
CA LYS A 33 3.96 12.89 20.97
C LYS A 33 4.15 13.26 19.50
N ASN A 34 5.26 12.87 18.90
CA ASN A 34 5.60 13.20 17.52
C ASN A 34 6.28 12.05 16.74
N GLU A 35 6.40 10.87 17.34
CA GLU A 35 7.03 9.72 16.68
C GLU A 35 5.97 8.83 16.05
N VAL A 36 6.23 8.40 14.80
CA VAL A 36 5.42 7.45 14.05
C VAL A 36 6.29 6.26 13.67
N ILE A 37 5.89 5.07 14.09
CA ILE A 37 6.58 3.83 13.72
C ILE A 37 6.05 3.37 12.37
N VAL A 38 6.95 3.16 11.38
CA VAL A 38 6.62 2.72 10.03
C VAL A 38 7.53 1.57 9.60
N PRO A 39 7.05 0.60 8.80
CA PRO A 39 7.92 -0.39 8.16
C PRO A 39 8.91 0.27 7.20
N ASP A 40 10.09 -0.33 7.00
CA ASP A 40 11.02 0.10 5.93
C ASP A 40 10.39 -0.01 4.52
N SER A 41 9.38 -0.87 4.35
CA SER A 41 8.61 -1.02 3.10
C SER A 41 7.52 0.04 2.89
N ALA A 42 7.35 0.96 3.85
CA ALA A 42 6.33 2.00 3.75
C ALA A 42 6.56 2.92 2.55
N HIS A 43 5.48 3.30 1.89
CA HIS A 43 5.53 4.20 0.75
C HIS A 43 6.11 5.57 1.15
N PHE A 44 6.90 6.18 0.27
CA PHE A 44 7.59 7.46 0.51
C PHE A 44 6.67 8.62 0.89
N CYS A 45 5.35 8.49 0.72
CA CYS A 45 4.39 9.48 1.18
C CYS A 45 4.42 9.69 2.69
N PHE A 46 4.86 8.70 3.47
CA PHE A 46 5.06 8.85 4.91
C PHE A 46 6.24 9.76 5.24
N ASP A 47 7.32 9.74 4.44
CA ASP A 47 8.42 10.70 4.57
C ASP A 47 7.93 12.13 4.29
N LYS A 48 7.08 12.31 3.25
CA LYS A 48 6.43 13.61 2.97
C LYS A 48 5.51 14.05 4.12
N ALA A 49 4.67 13.13 4.62
CA ALA A 49 3.77 13.41 5.72
C ALA A 49 4.55 13.84 6.97
N ALA A 50 5.63 13.14 7.29
CA ALA A 50 6.48 13.47 8.43
C ALA A 50 7.12 14.86 8.29
N ASN A 51 7.63 15.19 7.11
CA ASN A 51 8.20 16.50 6.84
C ASN A 51 7.15 17.60 7.01
N LEU A 52 5.99 17.48 6.37
CA LEU A 52 4.91 18.47 6.42
C LEU A 52 4.33 18.64 7.83
N LEU A 53 4.17 17.55 8.56
CA LEU A 53 3.52 17.53 9.87
C LEU A 53 4.50 17.70 11.05
N LYS A 54 5.81 17.85 10.76
CA LYS A 54 6.88 17.91 11.77
C LYS A 54 6.89 16.67 12.68
N LEU A 55 6.69 15.48 12.09
CA LEU A 55 6.75 14.20 12.75
C LEU A 55 8.12 13.56 12.53
N LYS A 56 8.51 12.67 13.45
CA LYS A 56 9.71 11.84 13.33
C LYS A 56 9.30 10.42 12.97
N LEU A 57 9.79 9.91 11.83
CA LEU A 57 9.60 8.51 11.47
C LEU A 57 10.63 7.62 12.18
N ILE A 58 10.14 6.59 12.80
CA ILE A 58 10.94 5.47 13.33
C ILE A 58 10.76 4.32 12.37
N LYS A 59 11.70 4.16 11.44
CA LYS A 59 11.68 3.09 10.43
C LYS A 59 12.09 1.77 11.06
N VAL A 60 11.27 0.75 10.92
CA VAL A 60 11.47 -0.59 11.48
C VAL A 60 11.79 -1.57 10.38
N LYS A 61 12.88 -2.33 10.56
CA LYS A 61 13.33 -3.39 9.65
C LYS A 61 12.29 -4.48 9.48
N LEU A 62 12.30 -5.08 8.29
CA LEU A 62 11.45 -6.21 7.95
C LEU A 62 12.04 -7.52 8.49
N ASN A 63 11.18 -8.52 8.62
CA ASN A 63 11.57 -9.92 8.87
C ASN A 63 11.93 -10.64 7.54
N ASN A 64 12.28 -11.92 7.62
CA ASN A 64 12.63 -12.73 6.44
C ASN A 64 11.45 -13.00 5.49
N GLN A 65 10.21 -12.64 5.88
CA GLN A 65 9.02 -12.73 5.07
C GLN A 65 8.66 -11.37 4.44
N PHE A 66 9.55 -10.39 4.51
CA PHE A 66 9.34 -9.01 4.04
C PHE A 66 8.20 -8.27 4.72
N GLN A 67 7.76 -8.73 5.89
CA GLN A 67 6.79 -8.08 6.76
C GLN A 67 7.50 -7.24 7.81
N VAL A 68 6.84 -6.23 8.37
CA VAL A 68 7.38 -5.52 9.52
C VAL A 68 7.67 -6.47 10.68
N ASP A 69 8.84 -6.32 11.31
CA ASP A 69 9.21 -7.10 12.47
C ASP A 69 8.47 -6.61 13.73
N VAL A 70 7.47 -7.36 14.16
CA VAL A 70 6.60 -7.02 15.29
C VAL A 70 7.37 -6.80 16.59
N LYS A 71 8.44 -7.59 16.84
CA LYS A 71 9.29 -7.44 18.04
C LYS A 71 9.99 -6.08 18.00
N LYS A 72 10.53 -5.71 16.85
CA LYS A 72 11.18 -4.40 16.66
C LYS A 72 10.18 -3.25 16.76
N VAL A 73 8.94 -3.41 16.25
CA VAL A 73 7.88 -2.43 16.45
C VAL A 73 7.64 -2.19 17.93
N LYS A 74 7.48 -3.27 18.72
CA LYS A 74 7.26 -3.17 20.16
C LYS A 74 8.42 -2.46 20.87
N ASN A 75 9.65 -2.79 20.52
CA ASN A 75 10.86 -2.19 21.10
C ASN A 75 11.08 -0.74 20.70
N ALA A 76 10.49 -0.29 19.58
CA ALA A 76 10.59 1.08 19.09
C ALA A 76 9.59 2.05 19.76
N ILE A 77 8.67 1.53 20.56
CA ILE A 77 7.66 2.37 21.25
C ILE A 77 8.31 3.15 22.37
N THR A 78 8.09 4.45 22.36
CA THR A 78 8.53 5.39 23.41
C THR A 78 7.34 6.19 23.95
N SER A 79 7.56 7.01 24.97
CA SER A 79 6.56 7.97 25.45
C SER A 79 6.16 9.02 24.39
N LYS A 80 6.97 9.20 23.34
CA LYS A 80 6.73 10.12 22.22
C LYS A 80 6.00 9.46 21.05
N THR A 81 5.81 8.16 21.05
CA THR A 81 5.10 7.46 19.97
C THR A 81 3.62 7.84 19.97
N LEU A 82 3.11 8.25 18.81
CA LEU A 82 1.70 8.58 18.61
C LEU A 82 0.96 7.59 17.72
N ALA A 83 1.67 7.00 16.76
CA ALA A 83 1.05 6.10 15.78
C ALA A 83 1.99 4.98 15.33
N ILE A 84 1.37 3.89 14.89
CA ILE A 84 1.98 2.79 14.14
C ILE A 84 1.33 2.74 12.76
N VAL A 85 2.11 2.48 11.73
CA VAL A 85 1.62 2.22 10.38
C VAL A 85 1.81 0.74 10.05
N GLY A 86 0.76 0.08 9.59
CA GLY A 86 0.81 -1.25 9.01
C GLY A 86 0.44 -1.19 7.53
N ILE A 87 1.06 -2.03 6.71
CA ILE A 87 0.84 -2.05 5.27
C ILE A 87 0.02 -3.29 4.87
N ALA A 88 -1.13 -3.06 4.26
CA ALA A 88 -1.95 -4.12 3.68
C ALA A 88 -1.74 -4.15 2.16
N SER A 89 -0.61 -4.64 1.74
CA SER A 89 0.04 -4.73 0.43
C SER A 89 1.16 -3.73 0.23
N THR A 90 2.40 -4.19 0.47
CA THR A 90 3.59 -3.38 0.18
C THR A 90 3.72 -3.07 -1.31
N THR A 91 4.26 -1.90 -1.62
CA THR A 91 4.37 -1.40 -3.00
C THR A 91 5.23 -2.29 -3.89
N ASP A 92 6.26 -2.91 -3.33
CA ASP A 92 7.26 -3.69 -4.07
C ASP A 92 6.89 -5.16 -4.27
N LEU A 93 6.38 -5.82 -3.23
CA LEU A 93 6.15 -7.27 -3.23
C LEU A 93 4.70 -7.69 -2.95
N GLY A 94 3.82 -6.75 -2.63
CA GLY A 94 2.43 -7.08 -2.28
C GLY A 94 2.29 -7.85 -0.97
N VAL A 95 3.26 -7.76 -0.07
CA VAL A 95 3.22 -8.44 1.22
C VAL A 95 2.28 -7.71 2.16
N VAL A 96 1.60 -8.45 3.03
CA VAL A 96 0.71 -7.91 4.07
C VAL A 96 1.41 -8.03 5.42
N ASP A 97 1.52 -6.92 6.14
CA ASP A 97 2.08 -6.91 7.49
C ASP A 97 1.23 -7.72 8.49
N PRO A 98 1.78 -8.16 9.62
CA PRO A 98 1.05 -8.88 10.67
C PRO A 98 0.14 -7.91 11.46
N ILE A 99 -0.90 -7.40 10.78
CA ILE A 99 -1.80 -6.37 11.28
C ILE A 99 -2.55 -6.78 12.56
N PRO A 100 -2.98 -8.04 12.75
CA PRO A 100 -3.57 -8.46 14.01
C PRO A 100 -2.65 -8.25 15.21
N GLU A 101 -1.36 -8.51 15.07
CA GLU A 101 -0.36 -8.30 16.11
C GLU A 101 -0.11 -6.81 16.36
N LEU A 102 -0.02 -6.02 15.28
CA LEU A 102 0.08 -4.56 15.38
C LEU A 102 -1.14 -3.95 16.07
N SER A 103 -2.34 -4.49 15.80
CA SER A 103 -3.58 -4.08 16.45
C SER A 103 -3.56 -4.29 17.96
N LYS A 104 -3.07 -5.46 18.42
CA LYS A 104 -2.90 -5.75 19.85
C LYS A 104 -1.93 -4.77 20.51
N ILE A 105 -0.81 -4.50 19.85
CA ILE A 105 0.20 -3.54 20.35
C ILE A 105 -0.40 -2.13 20.43
N ALA A 106 -1.10 -1.68 19.40
CA ALA A 106 -1.70 -0.36 19.36
C ALA A 106 -2.71 -0.15 20.49
N LEU A 107 -3.54 -1.17 20.77
CA LEU A 107 -4.48 -1.15 21.91
C LEU A 107 -3.75 -1.09 23.24
N ALA A 108 -2.77 -1.95 23.45
CA ALA A 108 -2.04 -2.04 24.73
C ALA A 108 -1.30 -0.73 25.09
N HIS A 109 -0.91 0.05 24.09
CA HIS A 109 -0.16 1.30 24.28
C HIS A 109 -0.98 2.56 23.97
N ASN A 110 -2.28 2.41 23.69
CA ASN A 110 -3.18 3.52 23.29
C ASN A 110 -2.59 4.37 22.16
N LEU A 111 -2.18 3.69 21.06
CA LEU A 111 -1.59 4.28 19.87
C LEU A 111 -2.59 4.27 18.71
N HIS A 112 -2.47 5.25 17.82
CA HIS A 112 -3.19 5.24 16.55
C HIS A 112 -2.59 4.20 15.61
N LEU A 113 -3.36 3.20 15.18
CA LEU A 113 -2.93 2.27 14.14
C LEU A 113 -3.56 2.67 12.81
N HIS A 114 -2.72 3.12 11.89
CA HIS A 114 -3.10 3.42 10.52
C HIS A 114 -2.72 2.28 9.59
N ILE A 115 -3.66 1.87 8.74
CA ILE A 115 -3.41 0.84 7.73
C ILE A 115 -3.37 1.47 6.34
N ASP A 116 -2.22 1.37 5.69
CA ASP A 116 -2.11 1.68 4.26
C ASP A 116 -2.52 0.45 3.45
N ALA A 117 -3.76 0.46 3.00
CA ALA A 117 -4.35 -0.52 2.10
C ALA A 117 -4.60 0.07 0.70
N ALA A 118 -3.78 1.04 0.28
CA ALA A 118 -3.96 1.77 -0.97
C ALA A 118 -4.12 0.84 -2.18
N PHE A 119 -3.38 -0.26 -2.23
CA PHE A 119 -3.56 -1.29 -3.27
C PHE A 119 -4.41 -2.46 -2.76
N GLY A 120 -4.07 -3.00 -1.60
CA GLY A 120 -4.70 -4.21 -1.06
C GLY A 120 -6.17 -4.07 -0.70
N GLY A 121 -6.66 -2.86 -0.46
CA GLY A 121 -8.05 -2.60 -0.06
C GLY A 121 -9.10 -3.05 -1.10
N PHE A 122 -8.73 -3.09 -2.39
CA PHE A 122 -9.56 -3.63 -3.48
C PHE A 122 -9.10 -5.00 -4.00
N VAL A 123 -8.23 -5.70 -3.26
CA VAL A 123 -7.76 -7.05 -3.61
C VAL A 123 -8.05 -8.02 -2.48
N LEU A 124 -7.56 -7.74 -1.28
CA LEU A 124 -7.63 -8.65 -0.12
C LEU A 124 -9.05 -9.09 0.23
N PRO A 125 -10.09 -8.23 0.22
CA PRO A 125 -11.47 -8.65 0.53
C PRO A 125 -12.06 -9.65 -0.46
N PHE A 126 -11.46 -9.79 -1.65
CA PHE A 126 -11.96 -10.62 -2.74
C PHE A 126 -11.12 -11.87 -3.00
N ILE A 127 -10.01 -12.04 -2.27
CA ILE A 127 -9.21 -13.28 -2.30
C ILE A 127 -9.85 -14.29 -1.33
N ASN A 128 -10.23 -15.45 -1.85
CA ASN A 128 -10.71 -16.54 -1.02
C ASN A 128 -9.53 -17.35 -0.46
N ASN A 129 -8.87 -16.82 0.57
CA ASN A 129 -7.74 -17.45 1.24
C ASN A 129 -7.79 -17.18 2.74
N SER A 130 -8.08 -18.21 3.52
CA SER A 130 -8.16 -18.15 4.99
C SER A 130 -6.84 -17.79 5.68
N ASN A 131 -5.71 -17.93 4.98
CA ASN A 131 -4.38 -17.60 5.52
C ASN A 131 -4.07 -16.10 5.46
N ILE A 132 -4.90 -15.30 4.77
CA ILE A 132 -4.71 -13.84 4.76
C ILE A 132 -5.34 -13.27 6.03
N PRO A 133 -4.53 -12.63 6.90
CA PRO A 133 -5.06 -12.07 8.14
C PRO A 133 -6.00 -10.88 7.86
N PRO A 134 -6.98 -10.62 8.74
CA PRO A 134 -7.77 -9.41 8.65
C PRO A 134 -6.86 -8.17 8.78
N PHE A 135 -7.19 -7.12 8.04
CA PHE A 135 -6.43 -5.86 8.03
C PHE A 135 -7.30 -4.64 8.34
N ASP A 136 -8.59 -4.84 8.48
CA ASP A 136 -9.59 -3.79 8.53
C ASP A 136 -10.15 -3.58 9.95
N PHE A 137 -11.27 -2.86 10.04
CA PHE A 137 -11.93 -2.54 11.29
C PHE A 137 -12.51 -3.74 12.05
N ARG A 138 -12.43 -4.96 11.56
CA ARG A 138 -12.66 -6.18 12.37
C ARG A 138 -11.60 -6.29 13.48
N LEU A 139 -10.43 -5.68 13.30
CA LEU A 139 -9.40 -5.59 14.32
C LEU A 139 -9.61 -4.33 15.17
N PRO A 140 -9.86 -4.44 16.48
CA PRO A 140 -10.29 -3.32 17.32
C PRO A 140 -9.22 -2.20 17.45
N GLY A 141 -7.93 -2.51 17.27
CA GLY A 141 -6.86 -1.51 17.35
C GLY A 141 -6.69 -0.67 16.08
N VAL A 142 -7.29 -1.05 14.94
CA VAL A 142 -7.20 -0.27 13.70
C VAL A 142 -8.01 1.01 13.83
N SER A 143 -7.35 2.17 13.70
CA SER A 143 -7.94 3.51 13.86
C SER A 143 -8.33 4.14 12.53
N SER A 144 -7.53 3.93 11.48
CA SER A 144 -7.81 4.47 10.15
C SER A 144 -7.24 3.58 9.03
N ILE A 145 -7.83 3.68 7.84
CA ILE A 145 -7.45 2.89 6.66
C ILE A 145 -7.44 3.80 5.44
N THR A 146 -6.35 3.75 4.66
CA THR A 146 -6.28 4.35 3.32
C THR A 146 -6.56 3.29 2.25
N ILE A 147 -7.39 3.63 1.26
CA ILE A 147 -7.70 2.79 0.10
C ILE A 147 -7.66 3.66 -1.16
N ASP A 148 -7.09 3.15 -2.27
CA ASP A 148 -7.04 3.86 -3.55
C ASP A 148 -7.95 3.19 -4.61
N PRO A 149 -9.19 3.70 -4.80
CA PRO A 149 -10.09 3.19 -5.83
C PRO A 149 -9.51 3.30 -7.24
N HIS A 150 -8.62 4.26 -7.51
CA HIS A 150 -7.96 4.41 -8.82
C HIS A 150 -6.88 3.35 -9.11
N LYS A 151 -6.57 2.46 -8.16
CA LYS A 151 -5.73 1.27 -8.37
C LYS A 151 -6.60 0.08 -8.75
N MET A 152 -6.71 -0.92 -7.90
CA MET A 152 -7.51 -2.12 -8.16
C MET A 152 -9.03 -1.88 -8.06
N GLY A 153 -9.48 -0.74 -7.57
CA GLY A 153 -10.90 -0.33 -7.62
C GLY A 153 -11.35 0.16 -9.01
N LEU A 154 -10.44 0.32 -9.98
CA LEU A 154 -10.69 0.67 -11.38
C LEU A 154 -11.33 2.04 -11.61
N ALA A 155 -11.37 2.89 -10.59
CA ALA A 155 -11.91 4.24 -10.71
C ALA A 155 -10.91 5.19 -11.40
N THR A 156 -11.41 6.32 -11.84
CA THR A 156 -10.59 7.37 -12.45
C THR A 156 -9.61 7.98 -11.45
N ILE A 157 -8.44 8.40 -11.92
CA ILE A 157 -7.50 9.24 -11.17
C ILE A 157 -7.99 10.70 -11.25
N PRO A 158 -7.97 11.46 -10.16
CA PRO A 158 -7.56 11.07 -8.81
C PRO A 158 -8.72 10.52 -7.97
N SER A 159 -8.55 9.40 -7.29
CA SER A 159 -9.51 8.92 -6.30
C SER A 159 -8.80 8.17 -5.18
N GLY A 160 -8.92 8.68 -3.97
CA GLY A 160 -8.45 8.06 -2.73
C GLY A 160 -9.57 8.08 -1.70
N VAL A 161 -9.49 7.21 -0.72
CA VAL A 161 -10.45 7.13 0.39
C VAL A 161 -9.69 6.97 1.68
N LEU A 162 -10.04 7.80 2.67
CA LEU A 162 -9.63 7.65 4.06
C LEU A 162 -10.84 7.25 4.89
N LEU A 163 -10.73 6.15 5.60
CA LEU A 163 -11.73 5.65 6.53
C LEU A 163 -11.21 5.79 7.95
N PHE A 164 -12.02 6.29 8.86
CA PHE A 164 -11.77 6.31 10.29
C PHE A 164 -12.73 5.38 11.02
N ARG A 165 -12.24 4.68 12.03
CA ARG A 165 -13.09 3.90 12.95
C ARG A 165 -14.04 4.82 13.72
N ASN A 166 -13.50 5.94 14.25
CA ASN A 166 -14.25 6.88 15.05
C ASN A 166 -14.40 8.21 14.29
N PRO A 167 -15.64 8.70 14.07
CA PRO A 167 -15.89 10.01 13.45
C PRO A 167 -15.22 11.19 14.17
N GLU A 168 -14.94 11.06 15.48
CA GLU A 168 -14.24 12.10 16.24
C GLU A 168 -12.83 12.40 15.70
N LEU A 169 -12.16 11.40 15.11
CA LEU A 169 -10.86 11.61 14.46
C LEU A 169 -10.96 12.57 13.26
N LEU A 170 -12.09 12.54 12.55
CA LEU A 170 -12.34 13.47 11.45
C LEU A 170 -12.49 14.92 11.92
N LYS A 171 -13.04 15.12 13.12
CA LYS A 171 -13.14 16.45 13.73
C LYS A 171 -11.78 17.04 14.05
N LYS A 172 -10.74 16.21 14.27
CA LYS A 172 -9.38 16.66 14.61
C LYS A 172 -8.64 17.35 13.44
N ILE A 173 -9.11 17.15 12.21
CA ILE A 173 -8.57 17.79 11.00
C ILE A 173 -9.53 18.85 10.42
N ARG A 174 -10.61 19.14 11.13
CA ARG A 174 -11.58 20.16 10.74
C ARG A 174 -10.99 21.54 10.93
N MET A 175 -11.16 22.41 9.94
CA MET A 175 -10.76 23.83 10.01
C MET A 175 -12.02 24.68 9.99
N ALA A 176 -12.14 25.58 10.98
CA ALA A 176 -13.24 26.53 10.99
C ALA A 176 -13.11 27.55 9.85
N VAL A 177 -14.18 27.75 9.10
CA VAL A 177 -14.22 28.67 7.96
C VAL A 177 -15.43 29.57 8.12
N GLY A 178 -15.17 30.87 8.35
CA GLY A 178 -16.23 31.84 8.69
C GLY A 178 -17.13 32.26 7.54
N TYR A 179 -16.77 31.96 6.28
CA TYR A 179 -17.52 32.40 5.10
C TYR A 179 -18.36 31.27 4.43
N LEU A 180 -18.23 30.01 4.91
CA LEU A 180 -19.05 28.93 4.37
C LEU A 180 -20.45 28.97 4.98
N ALA A 181 -21.46 29.02 4.13
CA ALA A 181 -22.84 28.92 4.53
C ALA A 181 -23.13 27.56 5.20
N GLY A 182 -23.91 27.58 6.29
CA GLY A 182 -24.28 26.36 7.00
C GLY A 182 -23.26 25.84 8.02
N GLY A 183 -22.17 26.58 8.30
CA GLY A 183 -21.18 26.19 9.32
C GLY A 183 -20.36 24.97 8.96
N GLU A 184 -20.33 24.56 7.70
CA GLU A 184 -19.49 23.47 7.22
C GLU A 184 -18.01 23.82 7.30
N SER A 185 -17.21 22.86 7.73
CA SER A 185 -15.77 23.03 7.89
C SER A 185 -15.02 22.02 7.03
N PRO A 186 -14.10 22.43 6.15
CA PRO A 186 -13.30 21.53 5.33
C PRO A 186 -12.50 20.55 6.22
N GLN A 187 -12.43 19.31 5.75
CA GLN A 187 -11.72 18.21 6.44
C GLN A 187 -10.68 17.56 5.52
N THR A 188 -10.37 18.17 4.39
CA THR A 188 -9.42 17.69 3.39
C THR A 188 -8.24 18.63 3.28
N LEU A 189 -7.11 18.13 2.79
CA LEU A 189 -5.91 18.94 2.57
C LEU A 189 -6.13 19.93 1.41
N LEU A 190 -6.80 19.45 0.34
CA LEU A 190 -7.17 20.28 -0.78
C LEU A 190 -8.55 20.94 -0.53
N GLY A 191 -8.70 22.17 -0.97
CA GLY A 191 -9.97 22.88 -0.92
C GLY A 191 -10.97 22.36 -1.97
N THR A 192 -11.32 23.18 -2.95
CA THR A 192 -12.23 22.83 -4.05
C THR A 192 -11.64 21.71 -4.90
N ARG A 193 -12.42 20.67 -5.15
CA ARG A 193 -12.05 19.51 -5.96
C ARG A 193 -13.26 18.95 -6.70
N PRO A 194 -13.06 18.25 -7.85
CA PRO A 194 -14.15 17.67 -8.61
C PRO A 194 -14.83 16.53 -7.85
N GLY A 195 -16.16 16.50 -7.85
CA GLY A 195 -16.96 15.38 -7.34
C GLY A 195 -16.97 14.16 -8.27
N ALA A 196 -16.50 14.31 -9.51
CA ALA A 196 -16.52 13.26 -10.53
C ALA A 196 -15.89 11.94 -10.08
N SER A 197 -14.76 12.00 -9.35
CA SER A 197 -14.11 10.80 -8.83
C SER A 197 -14.98 10.03 -7.83
N ALA A 198 -15.69 10.73 -6.96
CA ALA A 198 -16.60 10.10 -6.00
C ALA A 198 -17.78 9.43 -6.70
N ILE A 199 -18.36 10.08 -7.72
CA ILE A 199 -19.44 9.54 -8.56
C ILE A 199 -18.93 8.31 -9.32
N ALA A 200 -17.74 8.38 -9.91
CA ALA A 200 -17.14 7.24 -10.63
C ALA A 200 -16.92 6.03 -9.70
N VAL A 201 -16.40 6.24 -8.49
CA VAL A 201 -16.26 5.18 -7.48
C VAL A 201 -17.62 4.58 -7.13
N TRP A 202 -18.62 5.42 -6.85
CA TRP A 202 -19.97 4.97 -6.55
C TRP A 202 -20.57 4.13 -7.69
N ALA A 203 -20.48 4.62 -8.94
CA ALA A 203 -20.99 3.94 -10.12
C ALA A 203 -20.34 2.56 -10.31
N LEU A 204 -18.99 2.47 -10.14
CA LEU A 204 -18.27 1.21 -10.23
C LEU A 204 -18.66 0.23 -9.13
N LEU A 205 -18.80 0.70 -7.89
CA LEU A 205 -19.24 -0.15 -6.77
C LEU A 205 -20.67 -0.68 -7.02
N LYS A 206 -21.55 0.14 -7.57
CA LYS A 206 -22.92 -0.27 -7.93
C LYS A 206 -22.95 -1.22 -9.12
N HIS A 207 -22.13 -0.97 -10.15
CA HIS A 207 -22.11 -1.77 -11.37
C HIS A 207 -21.46 -3.14 -11.17
N LEU A 208 -20.29 -3.18 -10.55
CA LEU A 208 -19.52 -4.41 -10.35
C LEU A 208 -20.00 -5.20 -9.13
N GLY A 209 -20.35 -4.51 -8.05
CA GLY A 209 -20.67 -5.16 -6.78
C GLY A 209 -19.53 -6.06 -6.28
N THR A 210 -19.81 -6.83 -5.26
CA THR A 210 -18.85 -7.78 -4.67
C THR A 210 -18.43 -8.86 -5.67
N ASP A 211 -19.37 -9.36 -6.48
CA ASP A 211 -19.11 -10.48 -7.40
C ASP A 211 -18.28 -10.04 -8.61
N GLY A 212 -18.52 -8.83 -9.13
CA GLY A 212 -17.69 -8.26 -10.19
C GLY A 212 -16.23 -8.08 -9.75
N TYR A 213 -16.00 -7.49 -8.58
CA TYR A 213 -14.65 -7.37 -8.03
C TYR A 213 -14.02 -8.73 -7.73
N ARG A 214 -14.76 -9.70 -7.19
CA ARG A 214 -14.27 -11.07 -6.96
C ARG A 214 -13.81 -11.73 -8.26
N LYS A 215 -14.59 -11.60 -9.33
CA LYS A 215 -14.23 -12.13 -10.64
C LYS A 215 -12.96 -11.48 -11.21
N ILE A 216 -12.85 -10.16 -11.10
CA ILE A 216 -11.68 -9.40 -11.56
C ILE A 216 -10.43 -9.81 -10.78
N VAL A 217 -10.49 -9.82 -9.46
CA VAL A 217 -9.36 -10.20 -8.60
C VAL A 217 -8.97 -11.65 -8.85
N LYS A 218 -9.94 -12.58 -8.96
CA LYS A 218 -9.66 -13.97 -9.28
C LYS A 218 -8.88 -14.11 -10.59
N ASN A 219 -9.30 -13.43 -11.65
CA ASN A 219 -8.60 -13.48 -12.94
C ASN A 219 -7.16 -12.93 -12.83
N CYS A 220 -6.96 -11.83 -12.11
CA CYS A 220 -5.62 -11.29 -11.86
C CYS A 220 -4.76 -12.30 -11.08
N MET A 221 -5.31 -12.94 -10.05
CA MET A 221 -4.60 -13.93 -9.24
C MET A 221 -4.26 -15.20 -10.03
N ASP A 222 -5.18 -15.70 -10.83
CA ASP A 222 -4.94 -16.88 -11.70
C ASP A 222 -3.77 -16.61 -12.65
N LEU A 223 -3.74 -15.43 -13.31
CA LEU A 223 -2.62 -15.02 -14.17
C LEU A 223 -1.33 -14.82 -13.37
N THR A 224 -1.41 -14.29 -12.17
CA THR A 224 -0.26 -14.08 -11.28
C THR A 224 0.38 -15.41 -10.89
N HIS A 225 -0.42 -16.40 -10.48
CA HIS A 225 0.07 -17.71 -10.10
C HIS A 225 0.71 -18.44 -11.30
N ARG A 226 0.06 -18.37 -12.46
CA ARG A 226 0.65 -18.91 -13.71
C ARG A 226 1.97 -18.25 -14.04
N PHE A 227 2.03 -16.92 -13.99
CA PHE A 227 3.26 -16.16 -14.25
C PHE A 227 4.38 -16.54 -13.28
N ALA A 228 4.08 -16.59 -11.99
CA ALA A 228 5.03 -16.97 -10.95
C ALA A 228 5.60 -18.39 -11.18
N GLN A 229 4.74 -19.36 -11.51
CA GLN A 229 5.15 -20.73 -11.83
C GLN A 229 6.07 -20.80 -13.05
N GLU A 230 5.80 -20.01 -14.10
CA GLU A 230 6.66 -19.97 -15.29
C GLU A 230 8.01 -19.30 -15.02
N ILE A 231 8.06 -18.27 -14.15
CA ILE A 231 9.33 -17.64 -13.76
C ILE A 231 10.25 -18.64 -13.06
N GLU A 232 9.74 -19.47 -12.16
CA GLU A 232 10.55 -20.48 -11.44
C GLU A 232 11.12 -21.58 -12.35
N LYS A 233 10.59 -21.73 -13.57
CA LYS A 233 11.13 -22.68 -14.58
C LYS A 233 12.25 -22.07 -15.42
N ILE A 234 12.53 -20.76 -15.33
CA ILE A 234 13.57 -20.09 -16.11
C ILE A 234 14.88 -20.14 -15.33
N PRO A 235 15.93 -20.84 -15.81
CA PRO A 235 17.21 -20.87 -15.13
C PRO A 235 17.76 -19.47 -14.87
N GLY A 236 18.29 -19.25 -13.66
CA GLY A 236 18.82 -17.97 -13.24
C GLY A 236 17.78 -16.93 -12.78
N LEU A 237 16.49 -17.19 -12.91
CA LEU A 237 15.43 -16.38 -12.34
C LEU A 237 14.77 -17.08 -11.13
N SER A 238 14.28 -16.29 -10.19
CA SER A 238 13.50 -16.81 -9.07
C SER A 238 12.57 -15.73 -8.52
N LEU A 239 11.54 -16.15 -7.80
CA LEU A 239 10.69 -15.22 -7.08
C LEU A 239 11.40 -14.66 -5.85
N VAL A 240 11.17 -13.39 -5.52
CA VAL A 240 11.61 -12.82 -4.23
C VAL A 240 10.81 -13.44 -3.09
N THR A 241 9.50 -13.57 -3.28
CA THR A 241 8.56 -14.25 -2.39
C THR A 241 7.38 -14.78 -3.18
N LYS A 242 6.65 -15.77 -2.64
CA LYS A 242 5.38 -16.21 -3.25
C LYS A 242 4.37 -15.06 -3.24
N PRO A 243 3.74 -14.77 -4.38
CA PRO A 243 2.77 -13.68 -4.44
C PRO A 243 1.54 -13.98 -3.58
N ILE A 244 1.20 -13.05 -2.69
CA ILE A 244 -0.03 -13.05 -1.91
C ILE A 244 -1.12 -12.28 -2.66
N LEU A 245 -0.72 -11.22 -3.34
CA LEU A 245 -1.55 -10.41 -4.22
C LEU A 245 -1.05 -10.51 -5.67
N ASN A 246 -1.69 -9.80 -6.57
CA ASN A 246 -1.36 -9.72 -7.99
C ASN A 246 -0.07 -8.91 -8.29
N ILE A 247 0.96 -9.07 -7.45
CA ILE A 247 2.29 -8.44 -7.56
C ILE A 247 3.36 -9.52 -7.49
N VAL A 248 4.27 -9.52 -8.46
CA VAL A 248 5.37 -10.50 -8.57
C VAL A 248 6.70 -9.77 -8.54
N GLY A 249 7.53 -10.09 -7.55
CA GLY A 249 8.93 -9.68 -7.46
C GLY A 249 9.83 -10.77 -8.07
N ILE A 250 10.68 -10.42 -9.03
CA ILE A 250 11.59 -11.34 -9.72
C ILE A 250 13.02 -10.90 -9.48
N LYS A 251 13.85 -11.80 -9.00
CA LYS A 251 15.30 -11.64 -8.85
C LYS A 251 16.05 -12.52 -9.83
N SER A 252 17.28 -12.15 -10.13
CA SER A 252 18.20 -12.93 -10.95
C SER A 252 19.47 -13.22 -10.17
N SER A 253 19.98 -14.47 -10.34
CA SER A 253 21.29 -14.88 -9.80
C SER A 253 22.43 -14.74 -10.81
N VAL A 254 22.13 -14.37 -12.06
CA VAL A 254 23.05 -14.42 -13.21
C VAL A 254 23.32 -13.05 -13.80
N VAL A 255 22.30 -12.21 -13.88
CA VAL A 255 22.38 -10.89 -14.51
C VAL A 255 21.92 -9.82 -13.51
N SER A 256 22.53 -8.63 -13.58
CA SER A 256 22.09 -7.53 -12.73
C SER A 256 20.63 -7.16 -13.03
N ILE A 257 19.90 -6.72 -12.00
CA ILE A 257 18.52 -6.25 -12.16
C ILE A 257 18.43 -5.07 -13.11
N THR A 258 19.49 -4.25 -13.16
CA THR A 258 19.60 -3.13 -14.11
C THR A 258 19.63 -3.63 -15.56
N ASP A 259 20.48 -4.61 -15.86
CA ASP A 259 20.59 -5.16 -17.20
C ASP A 259 19.33 -5.91 -17.61
N LEU A 260 18.78 -6.75 -16.72
CA LEU A 260 17.52 -7.45 -16.97
C LEU A 260 16.38 -6.46 -17.31
N SER A 261 16.25 -5.36 -16.54
CA SER A 261 15.23 -4.34 -16.81
C SER A 261 15.48 -3.58 -18.11
N THR A 262 16.76 -3.38 -18.50
CA THR A 262 17.16 -2.73 -19.75
C THR A 262 16.84 -3.62 -20.95
N ASP A 263 17.15 -4.92 -20.88
CA ASP A 263 16.85 -5.87 -21.95
C ASP A 263 15.34 -6.07 -22.13
N LEU A 264 14.57 -6.11 -21.02
CA LEU A 264 13.11 -6.09 -21.09
C LEU A 264 12.59 -4.82 -21.78
N ARG A 265 13.17 -3.65 -21.46
CA ARG A 265 12.80 -2.38 -22.12
C ARG A 265 13.09 -2.40 -23.61
N ARG A 266 14.21 -2.97 -24.06
CA ARG A 266 14.52 -3.18 -25.50
C ARG A 266 13.49 -4.06 -26.20
N LYS A 267 12.84 -4.97 -25.46
CA LYS A 267 11.73 -5.81 -25.91
C LYS A 267 10.36 -5.13 -25.82
N GLY A 268 10.29 -3.86 -25.36
CA GLY A 268 9.06 -3.10 -25.23
C GLY A 268 8.39 -3.19 -23.87
N TRP A 269 9.02 -3.83 -22.87
CA TRP A 269 8.46 -3.97 -21.53
C TRP A 269 8.96 -2.87 -20.59
N ALA A 270 8.05 -2.03 -20.09
CA ALA A 270 8.35 -1.05 -19.04
C ALA A 270 8.01 -1.66 -17.66
N VAL A 271 9.03 -2.18 -16.97
CA VAL A 271 8.88 -2.80 -15.65
C VAL A 271 9.41 -1.88 -14.55
N ALA A 272 8.82 -1.93 -13.36
CA ALA A 272 9.34 -1.23 -12.21
C ALA A 272 10.59 -1.97 -11.66
N ARG A 273 11.67 -1.21 -11.46
CA ARG A 273 12.94 -1.70 -10.94
C ARG A 273 13.14 -1.27 -9.50
N PHE A 274 13.50 -2.21 -8.65
CA PHE A 274 13.98 -2.04 -7.29
C PHE A 274 15.46 -2.44 -7.21
N PRO A 275 16.19 -2.14 -6.12
CA PRO A 275 17.63 -2.45 -6.04
C PRO A 275 17.98 -3.91 -6.36
N ASN A 276 17.17 -4.86 -5.89
CA ASN A 276 17.48 -6.30 -5.95
C ASN A 276 16.44 -7.11 -6.75
N HIS A 277 15.45 -6.48 -7.37
CA HIS A 277 14.40 -7.18 -8.13
C HIS A 277 13.68 -6.25 -9.10
N ILE A 278 13.00 -6.84 -10.08
CA ILE A 278 11.96 -6.17 -10.86
C ILE A 278 10.60 -6.54 -10.30
N ARG A 279 9.65 -5.59 -10.37
CA ARG A 279 8.26 -5.81 -9.98
C ARG A 279 7.36 -5.81 -11.20
N ILE A 280 6.48 -6.81 -11.27
CA ILE A 280 5.41 -6.89 -12.25
C ILE A 280 4.07 -6.96 -11.50
N VAL A 281 3.13 -6.09 -11.90
CA VAL A 281 1.78 -6.04 -11.33
C VAL A 281 0.80 -6.53 -12.39
N ILE A 282 0.04 -7.56 -12.07
CA ILE A 282 -0.94 -8.16 -12.99
C ILE A 282 -2.28 -7.44 -12.82
N MET A 283 -2.43 -6.34 -13.55
CA MET A 283 -3.64 -5.51 -13.54
C MET A 283 -4.75 -6.12 -14.43
N PRO A 284 -6.03 -5.72 -14.27
CA PRO A 284 -7.16 -6.30 -15.01
C PRO A 284 -7.09 -6.21 -16.54
N HIS A 285 -6.28 -5.31 -17.10
CA HIS A 285 -6.05 -5.21 -18.55
C HIS A 285 -5.00 -6.21 -19.05
N ILE A 286 -4.27 -6.90 -18.16
CA ILE A 286 -3.30 -7.93 -18.54
C ILE A 286 -4.04 -9.21 -18.98
N ARG A 287 -3.61 -9.76 -20.12
CA ARG A 287 -4.19 -10.96 -20.72
C ARG A 287 -3.20 -12.13 -20.67
N SER A 288 -3.69 -13.35 -20.83
CA SER A 288 -2.87 -14.55 -20.90
C SER A 288 -1.79 -14.47 -22.01
N SER A 289 -2.10 -13.81 -23.15
CA SER A 289 -1.13 -13.56 -24.22
C SER A 289 0.05 -12.71 -23.75
N HIS A 290 -0.20 -11.64 -22.99
CA HIS A 290 0.88 -10.79 -22.44
C HIS A 290 1.78 -11.59 -21.50
N ILE A 291 1.23 -12.48 -20.67
CA ILE A 291 2.01 -13.38 -19.81
C ILE A 291 2.88 -14.31 -20.67
N SER A 292 2.33 -14.92 -21.71
CA SER A 292 3.10 -15.81 -22.60
C SER A 292 4.22 -15.05 -23.31
N MET A 293 3.96 -13.83 -23.79
CA MET A 293 4.96 -13.00 -24.47
C MET A 293 6.12 -12.62 -23.55
N ILE A 294 5.84 -12.08 -22.34
CA ILE A 294 6.91 -11.68 -21.42
C ILE A 294 7.74 -12.88 -20.94
N ILE A 295 7.12 -14.04 -20.72
CA ILE A 295 7.81 -15.28 -20.37
C ILE A 295 8.75 -15.71 -21.51
N ASN A 296 8.30 -15.65 -22.77
CA ASN A 296 9.15 -15.97 -23.91
C ASN A 296 10.33 -15.01 -24.02
N ASP A 297 10.11 -13.71 -23.86
CA ASP A 297 11.17 -12.72 -23.89
C ASP A 297 12.19 -12.90 -22.75
N LEU A 298 11.73 -13.22 -21.54
CA LEU A 298 12.60 -13.58 -20.43
C LEU A 298 13.44 -14.82 -20.73
N LYS A 299 12.84 -15.87 -21.30
CA LYS A 299 13.59 -17.08 -21.72
C LYS A 299 14.65 -16.75 -22.77
N VAL A 300 14.34 -15.90 -23.75
CA VAL A 300 15.30 -15.45 -24.79
C VAL A 300 16.45 -14.67 -24.16
N ILE A 301 16.14 -13.70 -23.26
CA ILE A 301 17.16 -12.90 -22.57
C ILE A 301 18.10 -13.83 -21.77
N MET A 302 17.55 -14.71 -20.94
CA MET A 302 18.34 -15.62 -20.10
C MET A 302 19.12 -16.64 -20.93
N GLY A 303 18.52 -17.21 -21.99
CA GLY A 303 19.18 -18.15 -22.89
C GLY A 303 20.33 -17.54 -23.69
N SER A 304 20.30 -16.24 -23.99
CA SER A 304 21.42 -15.54 -24.64
C SER A 304 22.65 -15.41 -23.72
N LEU A 305 22.44 -15.41 -22.41
CA LEU A 305 23.50 -15.33 -21.38
C LEU A 305 24.18 -16.69 -21.16
N THR A 306 23.41 -17.78 -21.24
CA THR A 306 23.96 -19.15 -21.19
C THR A 306 24.96 -19.37 -22.33
N LYS A 307 24.65 -18.91 -23.54
CA LYS A 307 25.55 -19.02 -24.71
C LYS A 307 26.82 -18.18 -24.58
N LYS A 308 26.84 -17.20 -23.69
CA LYS A 308 28.01 -16.37 -23.40
C LYS A 308 28.88 -16.88 -22.23
N GLY A 309 28.57 -18.07 -21.70
CA GLY A 309 29.33 -18.71 -20.61
C GLY A 309 29.12 -18.06 -19.24
N VAL A 310 28.02 -17.35 -19.02
CA VAL A 310 27.68 -16.66 -17.77
C VAL A 310 26.78 -17.57 -16.88
N LEU A 311 26.27 -18.67 -17.43
CA LEU A 311 25.50 -19.75 -16.72
C LEU A 311 26.26 -21.05 -16.79
#